data_bb4b63a596b2edb6089a0baffc640780
#
_entry.id   bb4b63a596b2edb6089a0baffc640780
#
_cell.length_a   1.000
_cell.length_b   1.000
_cell.length_c   1.000
_cell.angle_alpha   90.00
_cell.angle_beta   90.00
_cell.angle_gamma   90.00
#
_symmetry.space_group_name_H-M   'P 1'
#
loop_
_entity.id
_entity.type
_entity.pdbx_description
1 polymer ?
#
loop_
_entity_poly.entity_id
_entity_poly.type
_entity_poly.pdbx_seq_one_letter_code
_entity_poly.pdbx_strand_id
1 'polypeptide(L)'
;MKFNFPFLVKILIISLFAAACANEKAGEVVINAYEEHPGVITLKIPPGLIGVFISKDDADMKEAFRKMESIKLILVDMAKTDSLEVKSFASGFEDKLEVSGFSELISVNNGGERIKILILEKEGKIREMMGLISSKEEFMGINLSGEIEPDQLANILKDIKISDFNISD
;
A
#
# COMPACT_ATOMS: atom_id res chain seq x y z
N MET A 1 6.38 40.16 37.73
CA MET A 1 5.79 39.14 36.90
C MET A 1 6.40 37.79 37.29
N LYS A 2 5.64 36.89 37.95
CA LYS A 2 6.13 35.54 38.30
C LYS A 2 5.88 34.63 37.08
N PHE A 3 6.93 34.33 36.35
CA PHE A 3 6.88 33.36 35.27
C PHE A 3 6.66 31.96 35.87
N ASN A 4 5.51 31.35 35.61
CA ASN A 4 5.21 29.98 36.04
C ASN A 4 5.98 28.99 35.16
N PHE A 5 7.21 28.70 35.54
CA PHE A 5 8.11 27.74 34.92
C PHE A 5 7.47 26.35 34.64
N PRO A 6 6.62 25.78 35.52
CA PRO A 6 5.98 24.48 35.23
C PRO A 6 4.95 24.51 34.10
N PHE A 7 4.38 25.69 33.76
CA PHE A 7 3.41 25.83 32.68
C PHE A 7 4.09 25.78 31.30
N LEU A 8 5.25 26.44 31.17
CA LEU A 8 6.05 26.41 29.93
C LEU A 8 6.61 25.04 29.63
N VAL A 9 7.02 24.26 30.64
CA VAL A 9 7.50 22.88 30.46
C VAL A 9 6.39 21.95 29.97
N LYS A 10 5.16 22.11 30.47
CA LYS A 10 4.01 21.33 30.00
C LYS A 10 3.65 21.62 28.54
N ILE A 11 3.71 22.87 28.10
CA ILE A 11 3.46 23.24 26.70
C ILE A 11 4.57 22.70 25.81
N LEU A 12 5.82 22.71 26.21
CA LEU A 12 6.94 22.16 25.46
C LEU A 12 6.83 20.64 25.27
N ILE A 13 6.40 19.91 26.30
CA ILE A 13 6.21 18.46 26.24
C ILE A 13 5.05 18.10 25.29
N ILE A 14 3.94 18.85 25.31
CA ILE A 14 2.80 18.62 24.42
C ILE A 14 3.18 18.88 22.95
N SER A 15 4.03 19.88 22.67
CA SER A 15 4.48 20.15 21.30
C SER A 15 5.44 19.08 20.75
N LEU A 16 6.21 18.40 21.60
CA LEU A 16 7.07 17.29 21.17
C LEU A 16 6.26 16.04 20.75
N PHE A 17 5.12 15.78 21.38
CA PHE A 17 4.27 14.63 21.03
C PHE A 17 3.52 14.82 19.71
N ALA A 18 3.24 16.04 19.28
CA ALA A 18 2.58 16.34 18.02
C ALA A 18 3.48 16.07 16.79
N ALA A 19 4.80 16.07 16.96
CA ALA A 19 5.75 15.84 15.85
C ALA A 19 5.99 14.35 15.54
N ALA A 20 5.56 13.42 16.40
CA ALA A 20 5.81 11.99 16.24
C ALA A 20 4.82 11.28 15.29
N CYS A 21 3.70 11.92 14.90
CA CYS A 21 2.68 11.32 14.04
C CYS A 21 2.88 11.58 12.54
N ALA A 22 4.00 12.18 12.10
CA ALA A 22 4.11 12.76 10.76
C ALA A 22 4.66 11.83 9.67
N ASN A 23 4.90 10.54 9.93
CA ASN A 23 5.61 9.68 8.96
C ASN A 23 4.98 8.30 8.71
N GLU A 24 3.76 8.06 9.16
CA GLU A 24 3.10 6.79 8.90
C GLU A 24 2.52 6.80 7.47
N LYS A 25 2.84 5.77 6.69
CA LYS A 25 2.36 5.63 5.31
C LYS A 25 0.88 5.23 5.33
N ALA A 26 0.05 5.95 4.60
CA ALA A 26 -1.40 5.77 4.65
C ALA A 26 -1.82 4.34 4.29
N GLY A 27 -1.19 3.74 3.27
CA GLY A 27 -1.44 2.36 2.89
C GLY A 27 -0.98 1.35 3.93
N GLU A 28 0.15 1.60 4.62
CA GLU A 28 0.58 0.75 5.73
C GLU A 28 -0.39 0.84 6.91
N VAL A 29 -0.94 2.02 7.21
CA VAL A 29 -1.96 2.20 8.26
C VAL A 29 -3.21 1.37 7.95
N VAL A 30 -3.67 1.42 6.69
CA VAL A 30 -4.82 0.61 6.28
C VAL A 30 -4.52 -0.88 6.41
N ILE A 31 -3.36 -1.36 5.96
CA ILE A 31 -2.96 -2.77 6.11
C ILE A 31 -2.89 -3.17 7.59
N ASN A 32 -2.27 -2.33 8.45
CA ASN A 32 -2.15 -2.60 9.88
C ASN A 32 -3.50 -2.74 10.57
N ALA A 33 -4.52 -2.00 10.13
CA ALA A 33 -5.86 -2.09 10.69
C ALA A 33 -6.54 -3.46 10.49
N TYR A 34 -6.00 -4.29 9.58
CA TYR A 34 -6.49 -5.65 9.32
C TYR A 34 -5.53 -6.74 9.78
N GLU A 35 -4.37 -6.40 10.35
CA GLU A 35 -3.31 -7.35 10.69
C GLU A 35 -3.75 -8.43 11.69
N GLU A 36 -4.66 -8.08 12.61
CA GLU A 36 -5.21 -9.00 13.60
C GLU A 36 -6.44 -9.79 13.11
N HIS A 37 -6.87 -9.56 11.86
CA HIS A 37 -8.03 -10.25 11.32
C HIS A 37 -7.72 -11.73 11.04
N PRO A 38 -8.60 -12.68 11.40
CA PRO A 38 -8.38 -14.10 11.13
C PRO A 38 -8.11 -14.35 9.64
N GLY A 39 -7.08 -15.15 9.32
CA GLY A 39 -6.71 -15.49 7.95
C GLY A 39 -5.89 -14.42 7.22
N VAL A 40 -5.61 -13.29 7.84
CA VAL A 40 -4.75 -12.25 7.28
C VAL A 40 -3.29 -12.55 7.56
N ILE A 41 -2.47 -12.43 6.52
CA ILE A 41 -1.00 -12.50 6.59
C ILE A 41 -0.47 -11.17 6.07
N THR A 42 0.37 -10.50 6.85
CA THR A 42 1.07 -9.29 6.40
C THR A 42 2.57 -9.54 6.31
N LEU A 43 3.21 -8.93 5.30
CA LEU A 43 4.64 -9.06 5.08
C LEU A 43 5.22 -7.70 4.70
N LYS A 44 6.25 -7.26 5.42
CA LYS A 44 7.03 -6.07 5.08
C LYS A 44 8.32 -6.50 4.39
N ILE A 45 8.54 -6.02 3.16
CA ILE A 45 9.70 -6.35 2.34
C ILE A 45 10.60 -5.12 2.27
N PRO A 46 11.87 -5.21 2.69
CA PRO A 46 12.84 -4.16 2.45
C PRO A 46 13.02 -3.93 0.94
N PRO A 47 12.87 -2.69 0.42
CA PRO A 47 12.96 -2.44 -1.02
C PRO A 47 14.29 -2.90 -1.64
N GLY A 48 15.38 -2.82 -0.91
CA GLY A 48 16.70 -3.30 -1.36
C GLY A 48 16.77 -4.80 -1.68
N LEU A 49 15.89 -5.61 -1.08
CA LEU A 49 15.84 -7.05 -1.39
C LEU A 49 15.23 -7.31 -2.78
N ILE A 50 14.28 -6.50 -3.22
CA ILE A 50 13.65 -6.68 -4.53
C ILE A 50 14.65 -6.45 -5.65
N GLY A 51 15.57 -5.49 -5.48
CA GLY A 51 16.62 -5.22 -6.46
C GLY A 51 17.53 -6.41 -6.78
N VAL A 52 17.58 -7.43 -5.91
CA VAL A 52 18.34 -8.68 -6.15
C VAL A 52 17.61 -9.58 -7.16
N PHE A 53 16.28 -9.51 -7.21
CA PHE A 53 15.45 -10.36 -8.09
C PHE A 53 15.18 -9.72 -9.46
N ILE A 54 15.43 -8.40 -9.60
CA ILE A 54 15.25 -7.70 -10.87
C ILE A 54 16.41 -8.01 -11.80
N SER A 55 16.12 -8.33 -13.06
CA SER A 55 17.13 -8.58 -14.09
C SER A 55 18.13 -7.43 -14.20
N LYS A 56 19.38 -7.76 -14.55
CA LYS A 56 20.43 -6.74 -14.73
C LYS A 56 20.13 -5.77 -15.88
N ASP A 57 19.33 -6.22 -16.82
CA ASP A 57 18.98 -5.46 -18.01
C ASP A 57 17.84 -4.45 -17.77
N ASP A 58 17.22 -4.49 -16.58
CA ASP A 58 16.07 -3.66 -16.19
C ASP A 58 16.51 -2.51 -15.26
N ALA A 59 17.32 -1.61 -15.81
CA ALA A 59 17.91 -0.51 -15.03
C ALA A 59 16.85 0.46 -14.50
N ASP A 60 15.79 0.70 -15.26
CA ASP A 60 14.72 1.63 -14.90
C ASP A 60 13.90 1.09 -13.73
N MET A 61 13.57 -0.19 -13.74
CA MET A 61 12.88 -0.85 -12.64
C MET A 61 13.72 -0.86 -11.37
N LYS A 62 15.03 -1.15 -11.47
CA LYS A 62 15.94 -1.04 -10.33
C LYS A 62 15.98 0.35 -9.72
N GLU A 63 16.04 1.37 -10.58
CA GLU A 63 16.04 2.77 -10.13
C GLU A 63 14.72 3.11 -9.41
N ALA A 64 13.58 2.67 -9.95
CA ALA A 64 12.27 2.86 -9.34
C ALA A 64 12.22 2.22 -7.94
N PHE A 65 12.63 0.95 -7.80
CA PHE A 65 12.63 0.28 -6.50
C PHE A 65 13.62 0.86 -5.50
N ARG A 66 14.73 1.43 -5.98
CA ARG A 66 15.72 2.10 -5.11
C ARG A 66 15.16 3.36 -4.45
N LYS A 67 14.19 4.04 -5.08
CA LYS A 67 13.52 5.23 -4.55
C LYS A 67 12.36 4.88 -3.60
N MET A 68 12.00 3.61 -3.51
CA MET A 68 10.95 3.18 -2.59
C MET A 68 11.45 3.14 -1.16
N GLU A 69 10.60 3.57 -0.24
CA GLU A 69 10.88 3.61 1.18
C GLU A 69 10.36 2.36 1.90
N SER A 70 9.24 1.81 1.41
CA SER A 70 8.63 0.64 2.02
C SER A 70 7.78 -0.13 1.01
N ILE A 71 7.73 -1.45 1.21
CA ILE A 71 6.83 -2.36 0.50
C ILE A 71 6.15 -3.23 1.55
N LYS A 72 4.82 -3.18 1.59
CA LYS A 72 4.04 -4.00 2.51
C LYS A 72 2.96 -4.76 1.74
N LEU A 73 2.86 -6.07 2.01
CA LEU A 73 1.85 -6.93 1.46
C LEU A 73 0.82 -7.28 2.51
N ILE A 74 -0.41 -7.50 2.05
CA ILE A 74 -1.48 -8.16 2.78
C ILE A 74 -2.02 -9.28 1.90
N LEU A 75 -2.14 -10.46 2.48
CA LEU A 75 -2.69 -11.66 1.87
C LEU A 75 -3.81 -12.15 2.77
N VAL A 76 -4.92 -12.54 2.19
CA VAL A 76 -6.02 -13.14 2.92
C VAL A 76 -6.29 -14.51 2.34
N ASP A 77 -6.04 -15.55 3.14
CA ASP A 77 -6.33 -16.94 2.80
C ASP A 77 -7.80 -17.22 3.07
N MET A 78 -8.57 -17.29 2.00
CA MET A 78 -10.01 -17.43 2.01
C MET A 78 -10.48 -18.89 2.08
N ALA A 79 -9.58 -19.87 1.95
CA ALA A 79 -9.93 -21.29 2.14
C ALA A 79 -10.46 -21.57 3.56
N LYS A 80 -10.28 -20.61 4.48
CA LYS A 80 -10.74 -20.64 5.87
C LYS A 80 -11.89 -19.67 6.16
N THR A 81 -12.36 -18.94 5.14
CA THR A 81 -13.30 -17.83 5.31
C THR A 81 -14.41 -17.96 4.28
N ASP A 82 -15.66 -17.65 4.64
CA ASP A 82 -16.81 -17.73 3.74
C ASP A 82 -16.70 -16.67 2.60
N SER A 83 -17.10 -17.03 1.39
CA SER A 83 -17.00 -16.17 0.19
C SER A 83 -17.74 -14.82 0.32
N LEU A 84 -18.72 -14.71 1.22
CA LEU A 84 -19.41 -13.46 1.57
C LEU A 84 -18.50 -12.54 2.41
N GLU A 85 -17.67 -13.10 3.27
CA GLU A 85 -16.71 -12.35 4.09
C GLU A 85 -15.59 -11.75 3.24
N VAL A 86 -15.20 -12.45 2.15
CA VAL A 86 -14.21 -11.98 1.17
C VAL A 86 -14.64 -10.70 0.50
N LYS A 87 -15.86 -10.68 -0.05
CA LYS A 87 -16.41 -9.48 -0.68
C LYS A 87 -16.50 -8.32 0.30
N SER A 88 -16.94 -8.62 1.52
CA SER A 88 -17.05 -7.63 2.59
C SER A 88 -15.68 -7.11 3.01
N PHE A 89 -14.68 -8.01 3.10
CA PHE A 89 -13.30 -7.64 3.40
C PHE A 89 -12.73 -6.72 2.32
N ALA A 90 -12.77 -7.15 1.04
CA ALA A 90 -12.23 -6.39 -0.07
C ALA A 90 -12.89 -4.99 -0.18
N SER A 91 -14.22 -4.93 -0.06
CA SER A 91 -14.95 -3.67 -0.08
C SER A 91 -14.57 -2.76 1.08
N GLY A 92 -14.55 -3.29 2.31
CA GLY A 92 -14.16 -2.50 3.48
C GLY A 92 -12.69 -2.04 3.46
N PHE A 93 -11.81 -2.82 2.84
CA PHE A 93 -10.41 -2.43 2.64
C PHE A 93 -10.30 -1.29 1.62
N GLU A 94 -11.01 -1.40 0.48
CA GLU A 94 -11.07 -0.36 -0.54
C GLU A 94 -11.64 0.95 0.03
N ASP A 95 -12.74 0.88 0.78
CA ASP A 95 -13.38 2.06 1.41
C ASP A 95 -12.39 2.79 2.36
N LYS A 96 -11.60 2.04 3.13
CA LYS A 96 -10.58 2.63 4.00
C LYS A 96 -9.44 3.29 3.22
N LEU A 97 -9.04 2.73 2.08
CA LEU A 97 -8.05 3.35 1.20
C LEU A 97 -8.58 4.68 0.64
N GLU A 98 -9.83 4.70 0.17
CA GLU A 98 -10.46 5.89 -0.36
C GLU A 98 -10.55 6.99 0.72
N VAL A 99 -11.01 6.67 1.93
CA VAL A 99 -11.02 7.60 3.08
C VAL A 99 -9.62 8.08 3.43
N SER A 100 -8.58 7.26 3.21
CA SER A 100 -7.18 7.61 3.42
C SER A 100 -6.58 8.46 2.29
N GLY A 101 -7.37 8.80 1.27
CA GLY A 101 -6.99 9.69 0.17
C GLY A 101 -6.45 9.01 -1.08
N PHE A 102 -6.53 7.68 -1.14
CA PHE A 102 -6.22 6.98 -2.39
C PHE A 102 -7.31 7.20 -3.44
N SER A 103 -6.90 7.33 -4.69
CA SER A 103 -7.78 7.39 -5.85
C SER A 103 -7.49 6.24 -6.81
N GLU A 104 -8.53 5.71 -7.45
CA GLU A 104 -8.40 4.65 -8.43
C GLU A 104 -7.72 5.18 -9.70
N LEU A 105 -6.65 4.51 -10.13
CA LEU A 105 -5.96 4.78 -11.38
C LEU A 105 -6.38 3.79 -12.47
N ILE A 106 -6.47 2.51 -12.13
CA ILE A 106 -6.83 1.42 -13.03
C ILE A 106 -7.76 0.46 -12.32
N SER A 107 -8.78 -0.03 -13.02
CA SER A 107 -9.62 -1.12 -12.59
C SER A 107 -9.87 -2.08 -13.76
N VAL A 108 -9.57 -3.36 -13.56
CA VAL A 108 -9.79 -4.42 -14.54
C VAL A 108 -10.64 -5.51 -13.90
N ASN A 109 -11.67 -5.95 -14.60
CA ASN A 109 -12.50 -7.08 -14.18
C ASN A 109 -12.41 -8.17 -15.25
N ASN A 110 -12.03 -9.36 -14.85
CA ASN A 110 -11.90 -10.51 -15.74
C ASN A 110 -12.38 -11.80 -15.05
N GLY A 111 -13.44 -12.41 -15.56
CA GLY A 111 -13.87 -13.76 -15.14
C GLY A 111 -14.21 -13.96 -13.66
N GLY A 112 -14.42 -12.89 -12.88
CA GLY A 112 -14.66 -12.95 -11.45
C GLY A 112 -13.47 -12.50 -10.60
N GLU A 113 -12.34 -12.21 -11.22
CA GLU A 113 -11.19 -11.52 -10.63
C GLU A 113 -11.28 -10.02 -10.88
N ARG A 114 -10.86 -9.25 -9.92
CA ARG A 114 -10.76 -7.80 -10.03
C ARG A 114 -9.35 -7.35 -9.63
N ILE A 115 -8.73 -6.59 -10.51
CA ILE A 115 -7.44 -5.97 -10.28
C ILE A 115 -7.67 -4.46 -10.21
N LYS A 116 -7.18 -3.83 -9.16
CA LYS A 116 -7.19 -2.38 -9.00
C LYS A 116 -5.80 -1.85 -8.70
N ILE A 117 -5.49 -0.71 -9.27
CA ILE A 117 -4.34 0.09 -8.89
C ILE A 117 -4.85 1.43 -8.41
N LEU A 118 -4.51 1.76 -7.17
CA LEU A 118 -4.86 3.03 -6.54
C LEU A 118 -3.58 3.79 -6.23
N ILE A 119 -3.64 5.11 -6.29
CA ILE A 119 -2.52 5.99 -5.98
C ILE A 119 -2.90 6.99 -4.90
N LEU A 120 -1.93 7.35 -4.07
CA LEU A 120 -2.00 8.49 -3.17
C LEU A 120 -1.03 9.55 -3.67
N GLU A 121 -1.61 10.64 -4.13
CA GLU A 121 -0.86 11.79 -4.62
C GLU A 121 -0.80 12.91 -3.56
N LYS A 122 0.37 13.50 -3.38
CA LYS A 122 0.57 14.69 -2.55
C LYS A 122 1.53 15.63 -3.27
N GLU A 123 1.14 16.89 -3.38
CA GLU A 123 1.96 17.94 -3.99
C GLU A 123 2.40 17.63 -5.43
N GLY A 124 1.50 17.02 -6.23
CA GLY A 124 1.76 16.65 -7.63
C GLY A 124 2.70 15.47 -7.81
N LYS A 125 2.97 14.69 -6.75
CA LYS A 125 3.82 13.50 -6.77
C LYS A 125 3.07 12.29 -6.21
N ILE A 126 3.23 11.15 -6.83
CA ILE A 126 2.72 9.89 -6.32
C ILE A 126 3.61 9.48 -5.14
N ARG A 127 3.02 9.38 -3.95
CA ARG A 127 3.69 9.01 -2.71
C ARG A 127 3.48 7.56 -2.33
N GLU A 128 2.34 7.01 -2.70
CA GLU A 128 2.03 5.61 -2.47
C GLU A 128 1.23 5.05 -3.65
N MET A 129 1.44 3.77 -3.92
CA MET A 129 0.67 2.99 -4.86
C MET A 129 0.18 1.72 -4.16
N MET A 130 -1.09 1.41 -4.31
CA MET A 130 -1.71 0.20 -3.80
C MET A 130 -2.24 -0.63 -4.97
N GLY A 131 -1.64 -1.80 -5.19
CA GLY A 131 -2.18 -2.82 -6.07
C GLY A 131 -3.08 -3.77 -5.30
N LEU A 132 -4.27 -4.04 -5.80
CA LEU A 132 -5.23 -4.97 -5.22
C LEU A 132 -5.60 -6.02 -6.25
N ILE A 133 -5.61 -7.28 -5.84
CA ILE A 133 -6.15 -8.40 -6.59
C ILE A 133 -7.20 -9.06 -5.69
N SER A 134 -8.40 -9.20 -6.18
CA SER A 134 -9.48 -9.87 -5.47
C SER A 134 -10.23 -10.84 -6.36
N SER A 135 -10.43 -12.05 -5.87
CA SER A 135 -11.25 -13.09 -6.47
C SER A 135 -12.33 -13.55 -5.48
N LYS A 136 -12.98 -14.67 -5.76
CA LYS A 136 -13.90 -15.30 -4.80
C LYS A 136 -13.17 -15.98 -3.64
N GLU A 137 -11.91 -16.35 -3.85
CA GLU A 137 -11.14 -17.22 -2.96
C GLU A 137 -9.93 -16.53 -2.35
N GLU A 138 -9.48 -15.43 -2.95
CA GLU A 138 -8.25 -14.75 -2.53
C GLU A 138 -8.40 -13.23 -2.56
N PHE A 139 -7.73 -12.59 -1.62
CA PHE A 139 -7.48 -11.16 -1.64
C PHE A 139 -5.99 -10.92 -1.39
N MET A 140 -5.39 -10.12 -2.25
CA MET A 140 -4.01 -9.67 -2.10
C MET A 140 -3.93 -8.17 -2.30
N GLY A 141 -3.18 -7.52 -1.41
CA GLY A 141 -2.82 -6.12 -1.54
C GLY A 141 -1.32 -5.92 -1.43
N ILE A 142 -0.77 -5.06 -2.27
CA ILE A 142 0.61 -4.62 -2.19
C ILE A 142 0.67 -3.10 -2.12
N ASN A 143 1.22 -2.58 -1.04
CA ASN A 143 1.49 -1.15 -0.89
C ASN A 143 2.95 -0.86 -1.19
N LEU A 144 3.20 0.03 -2.11
CA LEU A 144 4.50 0.60 -2.44
C LEU A 144 4.50 2.04 -1.99
N SER A 145 5.43 2.44 -1.12
CA SER A 145 5.56 3.82 -0.68
C SER A 145 6.94 4.38 -1.00
N GLY A 146 6.97 5.64 -1.41
CA GLY A 146 8.17 6.34 -1.85
C GLY A 146 7.81 7.47 -2.81
N GLU A 147 8.80 8.05 -3.45
CA GLU A 147 8.58 9.03 -4.50
C GLU A 147 8.56 8.32 -5.87
N ILE A 148 7.37 8.19 -6.44
CA ILE A 148 7.15 7.52 -7.72
C ILE A 148 6.88 8.60 -8.78
N GLU A 149 7.75 8.68 -9.78
CA GLU A 149 7.55 9.58 -10.91
C GLU A 149 6.48 9.00 -11.85
N PRO A 150 5.56 9.83 -12.40
CA PRO A 150 4.51 9.37 -13.30
C PRO A 150 5.05 8.60 -14.52
N ASP A 151 6.19 9.00 -15.06
CA ASP A 151 6.83 8.32 -16.20
C ASP A 151 7.34 6.93 -15.83
N GLN A 152 7.84 6.74 -14.60
CA GLN A 152 8.26 5.44 -14.09
C GLN A 152 7.04 4.51 -13.91
N LEU A 153 5.93 5.05 -13.40
CA LEU A 153 4.68 4.31 -13.29
C LEU A 153 4.19 3.83 -14.67
N ALA A 154 4.23 4.70 -15.68
CA ALA A 154 3.85 4.35 -17.04
C ALA A 154 4.73 3.21 -17.62
N ASN A 155 6.01 3.19 -17.29
CA ASN A 155 6.92 2.11 -17.73
C ASN A 155 6.61 0.80 -16.98
N ILE A 156 6.43 0.84 -15.66
CA ILE A 156 6.03 -0.34 -14.86
C ILE A 156 4.73 -0.94 -15.42
N LEU A 157 3.74 -0.11 -15.75
CA LEU A 157 2.45 -0.56 -16.26
C LEU A 157 2.52 -1.13 -17.68
N LYS A 158 3.45 -0.69 -18.52
CA LYS A 158 3.65 -1.25 -19.88
C LYS A 158 4.16 -2.69 -19.86
N ASP A 159 4.99 -3.01 -18.86
CA ASP A 159 5.59 -4.34 -18.73
C ASP A 159 4.66 -5.34 -18.03
N ILE A 160 3.63 -4.84 -17.35
CA ILE A 160 2.56 -5.67 -16.77
C ILE A 160 1.62 -6.11 -17.89
N LYS A 161 1.83 -7.27 -18.45
CA LYS A 161 0.86 -7.91 -19.35
C LYS A 161 -0.24 -8.54 -18.51
N ILE A 162 -1.50 -8.24 -18.83
CA ILE A 162 -2.68 -8.85 -18.19
C ILE A 162 -2.62 -10.39 -18.30
N SER A 163 -1.94 -10.92 -19.33
CA SER A 163 -1.68 -12.36 -19.49
C SER A 163 -0.74 -12.97 -18.44
N ASP A 164 0.04 -12.15 -17.74
CA ASP A 164 1.00 -12.64 -16.73
C ASP A 164 0.31 -12.87 -15.37
N PHE A 165 -0.92 -12.36 -15.22
CA PHE A 165 -1.82 -12.62 -14.09
C PHE A 165 -2.76 -13.81 -14.32
N ASN A 166 -2.44 -14.73 -15.24
CA ASN A 166 -3.11 -16.03 -15.32
C ASN A 166 -2.75 -16.82 -14.04
N ILE A 167 -3.44 -16.53 -12.97
CA ILE A 167 -3.50 -17.41 -11.80
C ILE A 167 -4.44 -18.55 -12.22
N SER A 168 -3.80 -19.56 -12.72
CA SER A 168 -4.16 -20.99 -12.92
C SER A 168 -5.61 -21.45 -12.99
N ASP A 169 -5.86 -22.23 -13.98
CA ASP A 169 -6.87 -23.31 -14.02
C ASP A 169 -6.80 -24.24 -12.79
#